data_7074ccb797c9275c09880e6986ead7b5
#
_entry.id   7074ccb797c9275c09880e6986ead7b5
#
_cell.length_a   1.000
_cell.length_b   1.000
_cell.length_c   1.000
_cell.angle_alpha   90.00
_cell.angle_beta   90.00
_cell.angle_gamma   90.00
#
_symmetry.space_group_name_H-M   'P 1'
#
loop_
_entity.id
_entity.type
_entity.pdbx_description
1 polymer ?
#
loop_
_entity_poly.entity_id
_entity_poly.type
_entity_poly.pdbx_seq_one_letter_code
_entity_poly.pdbx_strand_id
1 'polypeptide(L)'
;MLSEDEVKAAPSNIKVADTKPKASEYKYTMSVSPLDCMGCGECITVCPVGAIEMVPQESQADEQPVFDYLVANVSKKPGMPADNTVKGSQFNQPLLEFSGSCAGCAETSYARLITQLFGEHMYISNATGCSSIWGGPAATSPVSYTHLRA
;
A
#
# COMPACT_ATOMS: atom_id res chain seq x y z
N MET A 1 -4.64 -4.49 9.50
CA MET A 1 -5.23 -4.97 10.77
C MET A 1 -4.90 -6.43 10.91
N LEU A 2 -4.37 -6.86 12.06
CA LEU A 2 -3.90 -8.23 12.30
C LEU A 2 -4.66 -8.85 13.48
N SER A 3 -4.95 -10.15 13.38
CA SER A 3 -5.34 -10.95 14.52
C SER A 3 -4.13 -11.28 15.40
N GLU A 4 -4.37 -11.76 16.61
CA GLU A 4 -3.27 -12.17 17.50
C GLU A 4 -2.39 -13.29 16.90
N ASP A 5 -2.99 -14.21 16.16
CA ASP A 5 -2.24 -15.30 15.53
C ASP A 5 -1.38 -14.81 14.37
N GLU A 6 -1.88 -13.86 13.57
CA GLU A 6 -1.09 -13.20 12.53
C GLU A 6 0.07 -12.38 13.12
N VAL A 7 -0.13 -11.73 14.26
CA VAL A 7 0.96 -11.02 14.96
C VAL A 7 2.03 -12.00 15.45
N LYS A 8 1.63 -13.16 15.98
CA LYS A 8 2.59 -14.19 16.45
C LYS A 8 3.38 -14.82 15.31
N ALA A 9 2.77 -14.95 14.12
CA ALA A 9 3.41 -15.52 12.94
C ALA A 9 4.25 -14.49 12.14
N ALA A 10 4.10 -13.22 12.43
CA ALA A 10 4.82 -12.14 11.74
C ALA A 10 6.30 -12.10 12.14
N PRO A 11 7.16 -11.47 11.31
CA PRO A 11 8.54 -11.20 11.68
C PRO A 11 8.64 -10.47 13.01
N SER A 12 9.67 -10.78 13.80
CA SER A 12 9.82 -10.29 15.19
C SER A 12 9.95 -8.77 15.33
N ASN A 13 10.32 -8.09 14.26
CA ASN A 13 10.45 -6.63 14.21
C ASN A 13 9.15 -5.89 13.86
N ILE A 14 8.02 -6.61 13.68
CA ILE A 14 6.75 -5.97 13.39
C ILE A 14 6.34 -5.01 14.52
N LYS A 15 5.97 -3.80 14.15
CA LYS A 15 5.47 -2.78 15.09
C LYS A 15 3.95 -2.75 15.02
N VAL A 16 3.29 -3.02 16.12
CA VAL A 16 1.83 -3.03 16.23
C VAL A 16 1.34 -2.07 17.29
N ALA A 17 0.17 -1.50 17.07
CA ALA A 17 -0.53 -0.63 18.02
C ALA A 17 -1.92 -1.18 18.32
N ASP A 18 -2.43 -0.84 19.49
CA ASP A 18 -3.80 -1.16 19.86
C ASP A 18 -4.81 -0.35 19.05
N THR A 19 -5.91 -0.98 18.72
CA THR A 19 -7.02 -0.32 18.03
C THR A 19 -8.02 0.26 19.02
N LYS A 20 -8.87 1.19 18.55
CA LYS A 20 -9.96 1.72 19.37
C LYS A 20 -11.03 0.64 19.65
N PRO A 21 -11.85 0.78 20.72
CA PRO A 21 -12.71 -0.30 21.25
C PRO A 21 -13.57 -1.07 20.26
N LYS A 22 -13.98 -0.46 19.15
CA LYS A 22 -14.79 -1.14 18.12
C LYS A 22 -14.06 -2.22 17.30
N ALA A 23 -12.74 -2.27 17.38
CA ALA A 23 -11.91 -3.28 16.71
C ALA A 23 -10.82 -3.78 17.68
N SER A 24 -11.15 -3.88 18.97
CA SER A 24 -10.22 -4.22 20.06
C SER A 24 -9.59 -5.62 19.93
N GLU A 25 -10.19 -6.51 19.17
CA GLU A 25 -9.65 -7.85 18.89
C GLU A 25 -8.51 -7.86 17.85
N TYR A 26 -8.28 -6.73 17.17
CA TYR A 26 -7.24 -6.62 16.16
C TYR A 26 -6.17 -5.62 16.54
N LYS A 27 -4.95 -5.88 16.12
CA LYS A 27 -3.83 -4.94 16.19
C LYS A 27 -3.71 -4.16 14.90
N TYR A 28 -3.28 -2.92 14.99
CA TYR A 28 -2.99 -2.07 13.85
C TYR A 28 -1.50 -2.03 13.56
N THR A 29 -1.12 -2.12 12.31
CA THR A 29 0.21 -1.81 11.83
C THR A 29 0.13 -0.97 10.56
N MET A 30 1.16 -0.20 10.31
CA MET A 30 1.40 0.49 9.05
C MET A 30 2.80 0.13 8.59
N SER A 31 2.93 -0.26 7.35
CA SER A 31 4.19 -0.65 6.74
C SER A 31 4.29 -0.04 5.36
N VAL A 32 5.50 0.14 4.89
CA VAL A 32 5.83 0.56 3.53
C VAL A 32 6.90 -0.39 3.00
N SER A 33 6.88 -0.69 1.71
CA SER A 33 7.98 -1.43 1.07
C SER A 33 9.18 -0.50 0.88
N PRO A 34 10.30 -0.69 1.56
CA PRO A 34 11.50 0.11 1.33
C PRO A 34 12.07 -0.06 -0.08
N LEU A 35 11.90 -1.26 -0.68
CA LEU A 35 12.41 -1.54 -2.03
C LEU A 35 11.60 -0.84 -3.13
N ASP A 36 10.30 -0.63 -2.90
CA ASP A 36 9.41 -0.01 -3.88
C ASP A 36 9.25 1.50 -3.65
N CYS A 37 9.61 2.00 -2.49
CA CYS A 37 9.49 3.41 -2.14
C CYS A 37 10.44 4.26 -2.98
N MET A 38 9.88 5.19 -3.77
CA MET A 38 10.63 6.10 -4.65
C MET A 38 11.32 7.25 -3.91
N GLY A 39 11.08 7.44 -2.62
CA GLY A 39 11.62 8.55 -1.86
C GLY A 39 11.06 9.92 -2.26
N CYS A 40 9.85 10.02 -2.76
CA CYS A 40 9.28 11.28 -3.26
C CYS A 40 8.96 12.32 -2.17
N GLY A 41 8.89 11.93 -0.88
CA GLY A 41 8.65 12.83 0.25
C GLY A 41 7.21 13.30 0.46
N GLU A 42 6.26 12.93 -0.39
CA GLU A 42 4.86 13.37 -0.29
C GLU A 42 4.21 12.99 1.05
N CYS A 43 4.47 11.77 1.55
CA CYS A 43 3.94 11.31 2.82
C CYS A 43 4.39 12.17 4.01
N ILE A 44 5.62 12.70 3.96
CA ILE A 44 6.16 13.61 4.99
C ILE A 44 5.44 14.94 4.95
N THR A 45 5.32 15.48 3.73
CA THR A 45 4.72 16.81 3.50
C THR A 45 3.28 16.88 3.98
N VAL A 46 2.51 15.78 3.81
CA VAL A 46 1.09 15.74 4.20
C VAL A 46 0.86 15.23 5.63
N CYS A 47 1.88 14.78 6.33
CA CYS A 47 1.73 14.27 7.70
C CYS A 47 1.48 15.43 8.68
N PRO A 48 0.27 15.56 9.29
CA PRO A 48 -0.06 16.72 10.10
C PRO A 48 0.67 16.79 11.44
N VAL A 49 1.29 15.68 11.86
CA VAL A 49 1.97 15.55 13.16
C VAL A 49 3.47 15.30 13.02
N GLY A 50 4.00 15.32 11.78
CA GLY A 50 5.42 15.10 11.54
C GLY A 50 5.93 13.74 12.01
N ALA A 51 5.11 12.69 11.93
CA ALA A 51 5.45 11.35 12.42
C ALA A 51 6.24 10.50 11.39
N ILE A 52 6.52 11.04 10.24
CA ILE A 52 7.20 10.36 9.13
C ILE A 52 8.46 11.14 8.78
N GLU A 53 9.57 10.45 8.58
CA GLU A 53 10.83 11.03 8.13
C GLU A 53 11.44 10.23 7.00
N MET A 54 12.26 10.86 6.18
CA MET A 54 13.08 10.17 5.18
C MET A 54 14.39 9.72 5.79
N VAL A 55 14.69 8.46 5.57
CA VAL A 55 15.95 7.84 5.99
C VAL A 55 16.56 7.07 4.82
N PRO A 56 17.87 6.77 4.84
CA PRO A 56 18.48 5.93 3.82
C PRO A 56 17.77 4.57 3.72
N GLN A 57 17.51 4.11 2.50
CA GLN A 57 16.79 2.86 2.23
C GLN A 57 17.45 1.65 2.93
N GLU A 58 18.77 1.62 2.92
CA GLU A 58 19.55 0.52 3.52
C GLU A 58 19.29 0.37 5.02
N SER A 59 18.97 1.48 5.70
CA SER A 59 18.65 1.45 7.14
C SER A 59 17.29 0.81 7.45
N GLN A 60 16.46 0.61 6.42
CA GLN A 60 15.12 0.06 6.53
C GLN A 60 14.98 -1.32 5.88
N ALA A 61 16.08 -1.97 5.50
CA ALA A 61 16.04 -3.26 4.82
C ALA A 61 15.26 -4.35 5.60
N ASP A 62 15.32 -4.30 6.93
CA ASP A 62 14.60 -5.23 7.81
C ASP A 62 13.07 -5.06 7.80
N GLU A 63 12.56 -3.94 7.29
CA GLU A 63 11.11 -3.71 7.16
C GLU A 63 10.52 -4.39 5.91
N GLN A 64 11.34 -4.76 4.91
CA GLN A 64 10.83 -5.44 3.72
C GLN A 64 10.18 -6.80 4.02
N PRO A 65 10.78 -7.70 4.82
CA PRO A 65 10.11 -8.94 5.21
C PRO A 65 8.78 -8.74 5.94
N VAL A 66 8.66 -7.65 6.71
CA VAL A 66 7.38 -7.30 7.37
C VAL A 66 6.33 -6.93 6.33
N PHE A 67 6.68 -6.08 5.37
CA PHE A 67 5.78 -5.69 4.29
C PHE A 67 5.33 -6.91 3.47
N ASP A 68 6.26 -7.76 3.05
CA ASP A 68 5.99 -8.97 2.27
C ASP A 68 5.06 -9.93 3.03
N TYR A 69 5.30 -10.10 4.34
CA TYR A 69 4.43 -10.90 5.20
C TYR A 69 3.01 -10.34 5.25
N LEU A 70 2.87 -9.03 5.42
CA LEU A 70 1.56 -8.37 5.50
C LEU A 70 0.76 -8.52 4.22
N VAL A 71 1.40 -8.37 3.07
CA VAL A 71 0.75 -8.54 1.76
C VAL A 71 0.34 -9.98 1.51
N ALA A 72 1.20 -10.94 1.88
CA ALA A 72 0.97 -12.35 1.57
C ALA A 72 -0.02 -13.05 2.52
N ASN A 73 -0.07 -12.64 3.80
CA ASN A 73 -0.73 -13.43 4.85
C ASN A 73 -1.87 -12.71 5.56
N VAL A 74 -1.99 -11.38 5.43
CA VAL A 74 -2.99 -10.61 6.17
C VAL A 74 -4.16 -10.24 5.27
N SER A 75 -5.32 -10.80 5.56
CA SER A 75 -6.57 -10.50 4.86
C SER A 75 -7.38 -9.42 5.57
N LYS A 76 -8.36 -8.84 4.86
CA LYS A 76 -9.34 -7.92 5.45
C LYS A 76 -10.13 -8.59 6.56
N LYS A 77 -10.35 -7.88 7.65
CA LYS A 77 -11.04 -8.41 8.84
C LYS A 77 -12.53 -8.08 8.85
N PRO A 78 -13.37 -8.95 9.42
CA PRO A 78 -14.78 -8.64 9.67
C PRO A 78 -14.93 -7.38 10.53
N GLY A 79 -16.03 -6.66 10.35
CA GLY A 79 -16.33 -5.46 11.15
C GLY A 79 -15.56 -4.20 10.76
N MET A 80 -14.75 -4.25 9.70
CA MET A 80 -14.08 -3.07 9.14
C MET A 80 -15.11 -2.12 8.49
N PRO A 81 -14.78 -0.82 8.37
CA PRO A 81 -15.64 0.12 7.66
C PRO A 81 -15.95 -0.36 6.24
N ALA A 82 -17.11 0.00 5.72
CA ALA A 82 -17.56 -0.40 4.38
C ALA A 82 -16.59 0.08 3.29
N ASP A 83 -16.35 -0.76 2.29
CA ASP A 83 -15.36 -0.55 1.22
C ASP A 83 -15.66 0.67 0.36
N ASN A 84 -16.91 1.07 0.27
CA ASN A 84 -17.34 2.26 -0.44
C ASN A 84 -17.10 3.58 0.32
N THR A 85 -16.40 3.52 1.46
CA THR A 85 -15.97 4.71 2.20
C THR A 85 -14.46 4.92 2.02
N VAL A 86 -14.01 6.18 2.08
CA VAL A 86 -12.58 6.52 2.02
C VAL A 86 -11.78 5.75 3.06
N LYS A 87 -12.29 5.69 4.30
CA LYS A 87 -11.64 4.94 5.37
C LYS A 87 -11.63 3.44 5.13
N GLY A 88 -12.73 2.88 4.66
CA GLY A 88 -12.85 1.43 4.45
C GLY A 88 -11.99 0.91 3.32
N SER A 89 -11.88 1.67 2.22
CA SER A 89 -11.04 1.31 1.08
C SER A 89 -9.54 1.19 1.44
N GLN A 90 -9.09 1.88 2.49
CA GLN A 90 -7.69 1.83 2.94
C GLN A 90 -7.31 0.51 3.64
N PHE A 91 -8.28 -0.33 3.98
CA PHE A 91 -8.03 -1.65 4.57
C PHE A 91 -8.10 -2.79 3.55
N ASN A 92 -8.38 -2.49 2.30
CA ASN A 92 -8.24 -3.44 1.20
C ASN A 92 -6.78 -3.54 0.79
N GLN A 93 -6.45 -4.63 0.08
CA GLN A 93 -5.12 -4.74 -0.53
C GLN A 93 -4.91 -3.54 -1.47
N PRO A 94 -3.82 -2.80 -1.34
CA PRO A 94 -3.56 -1.66 -2.21
C PRO A 94 -3.24 -2.14 -3.64
N LEU A 95 -3.92 -1.56 -4.60
CA LEU A 95 -3.70 -1.80 -6.03
C LEU A 95 -3.06 -0.56 -6.64
N LEU A 96 -2.08 -0.76 -7.50
CA LEU A 96 -1.27 0.31 -8.09
C LEU A 96 -0.65 1.21 -6.99
N GLU A 97 -0.08 0.61 -5.97
CA GLU A 97 0.43 1.30 -4.79
C GLU A 97 1.59 2.23 -5.12
N PHE A 98 2.53 1.73 -5.91
CA PHE A 98 3.71 2.46 -6.38
C PHE A 98 3.66 2.61 -7.89
N SER A 99 3.39 3.80 -8.38
CA SER A 99 3.17 4.04 -9.80
C SER A 99 4.43 4.33 -10.60
N GLY A 100 5.54 4.63 -9.94
CA GLY A 100 6.77 5.07 -10.64
C GLY A 100 6.66 6.44 -11.32
N SER A 101 5.59 7.20 -11.08
CA SER A 101 5.37 8.53 -11.64
C SER A 101 6.10 9.63 -10.85
N CYS A 102 6.08 10.85 -11.36
CA CYS A 102 6.63 12.01 -10.67
C CYS A 102 5.92 12.24 -9.33
N ALA A 103 6.65 12.77 -8.34
CA ALA A 103 6.09 13.18 -7.07
C ALA A 103 4.88 14.12 -7.27
N GLY A 104 3.79 13.87 -6.54
CA GLY A 104 2.56 14.66 -6.64
C GLY A 104 1.79 14.52 -7.97
N CYS A 105 2.05 13.51 -8.77
CA CYS A 105 1.35 13.29 -10.04
C CYS A 105 -0.14 13.04 -9.82
N ALA A 106 -0.99 13.96 -10.30
CA ALA A 106 -2.43 13.85 -10.16
C ALA A 106 -3.02 12.67 -10.96
N GLU A 107 -2.46 12.32 -12.11
CA GLU A 107 -2.94 11.21 -12.94
C GLU A 107 -2.93 9.89 -12.17
N THR A 108 -1.85 9.60 -11.45
CA THR A 108 -1.73 8.36 -10.69
C THR A 108 -2.69 8.28 -9.51
N SER A 109 -3.10 9.40 -8.94
CA SER A 109 -4.14 9.44 -7.90
C SER A 109 -5.48 8.97 -8.41
N TYR A 110 -5.88 9.38 -9.60
CA TYR A 110 -7.10 8.91 -10.25
C TYR A 110 -6.98 7.45 -10.67
N ALA A 111 -5.85 7.06 -11.26
CA ALA A 111 -5.60 5.68 -11.66
C ALA A 111 -5.68 4.72 -10.47
N ARG A 112 -5.08 5.07 -9.34
CA ARG A 112 -5.16 4.30 -8.09
C ARG A 112 -6.59 4.19 -7.58
N LEU A 113 -7.33 5.29 -7.53
CA LEU A 113 -8.72 5.27 -7.06
C LEU A 113 -9.58 4.35 -7.89
N ILE A 114 -9.51 4.48 -9.23
CA ILE A 114 -10.29 3.65 -10.15
C ILE A 114 -9.87 2.19 -10.04
N THR A 115 -8.56 1.91 -9.99
CA THR A 115 -8.05 0.55 -9.87
C THR A 115 -8.46 -0.07 -8.53
N GLN A 116 -8.42 0.69 -7.43
CA GLN A 116 -8.85 0.21 -6.12
C GLN A 116 -10.34 -0.15 -6.06
N LEU A 117 -11.18 0.57 -6.81
CA LEU A 117 -12.63 0.35 -6.81
C LEU A 117 -13.09 -0.71 -7.82
N PHE A 118 -12.43 -0.79 -8.95
CA PHE A 118 -12.90 -1.56 -10.11
C PHE A 118 -11.86 -2.49 -10.72
N GLY A 119 -10.65 -2.59 -10.16
CA GLY A 119 -9.50 -3.27 -10.77
C GLY A 119 -9.78 -4.68 -11.27
N GLU A 120 -10.59 -5.46 -10.54
CA GLU A 120 -10.97 -6.82 -10.94
C GLU A 120 -11.83 -6.88 -12.21
N HIS A 121 -12.43 -5.76 -12.59
CA HIS A 121 -13.35 -5.65 -13.73
C HIS A 121 -12.84 -4.71 -14.81
N MET A 122 -11.61 -4.21 -14.67
CA MET A 122 -11.06 -3.21 -15.60
C MET A 122 -10.27 -3.85 -16.73
N TYR A 123 -10.49 -3.32 -17.93
CA TYR A 123 -9.55 -3.45 -19.04
C TYR A 123 -8.88 -2.10 -19.26
N ILE A 124 -7.55 -2.08 -19.28
CA ILE A 124 -6.76 -0.85 -19.41
C ILE A 124 -6.13 -0.83 -20.80
N SER A 125 -6.39 0.25 -21.53
CA SER A 125 -5.77 0.53 -22.82
C SER A 125 -5.19 1.95 -22.78
N ASN A 126 -3.91 2.07 -23.04
CA ASN A 126 -3.18 3.34 -22.97
C ASN A 126 -2.73 3.79 -24.36
N ALA A 127 -2.80 5.09 -24.60
CA ALA A 127 -2.06 5.75 -25.68
C ALA A 127 -0.63 6.09 -25.20
N THR A 128 0.24 6.48 -26.12
CA THR A 128 1.59 6.95 -25.79
C THR A 128 1.52 8.19 -24.89
N GLY A 129 2.16 8.14 -23.75
CA GLY A 129 2.17 9.19 -22.74
C GLY A 129 2.77 8.70 -21.43
N CYS A 130 2.64 9.50 -20.37
CA CYS A 130 3.19 9.13 -19.05
C CYS A 130 2.64 7.80 -18.53
N SER A 131 1.34 7.56 -18.68
CA SER A 131 0.72 6.32 -18.22
C SER A 131 1.23 5.06 -18.93
N SER A 132 1.65 5.17 -20.18
CA SER A 132 2.29 4.07 -20.91
C SER A 132 3.73 3.82 -20.45
N ILE A 133 4.38 4.81 -19.85
CA ILE A 133 5.75 4.71 -19.34
C ILE A 133 5.75 4.13 -17.94
N TRP A 134 5.07 4.75 -16.99
CA TRP A 134 5.04 4.26 -15.61
C TRP A 134 4.17 3.00 -15.42
N GLY A 135 3.20 2.76 -16.29
CA GLY A 135 2.36 1.56 -16.30
C GLY A 135 2.80 0.46 -17.29
N GLY A 136 3.87 0.69 -18.04
CA GLY A 136 4.29 -0.16 -19.16
C GLY A 136 5.01 -1.44 -18.76
N PRO A 137 6.33 -1.46 -18.61
CA PRO A 137 7.06 -2.70 -18.40
C PRO A 137 6.91 -3.21 -16.96
N ALA A 138 6.13 -4.28 -16.79
CA ALA A 138 5.90 -4.93 -15.49
C ALA A 138 7.19 -5.37 -14.77
N ALA A 139 8.28 -5.56 -15.49
CA ALA A 139 9.58 -5.95 -14.93
C ALA A 139 10.32 -4.80 -14.24
N THR A 140 9.97 -3.55 -14.53
CA THR A 140 10.66 -2.35 -14.00
C THR A 140 9.74 -1.39 -13.28
N SER A 141 8.44 -1.68 -13.23
CA SER A 141 7.44 -0.87 -12.55
C SER A 141 7.18 -1.45 -11.16
N PRO A 142 7.34 -0.68 -10.09
CA PRO A 142 6.97 -1.10 -8.74
C PRO A 142 5.44 -1.11 -8.60
N VAL A 143 4.80 -2.10 -9.21
CA VAL A 143 3.35 -2.21 -9.24
C VAL A 143 2.92 -3.39 -8.42
N SER A 144 1.84 -3.23 -7.67
CA SER A 144 1.13 -4.36 -7.07
C SER A 144 0.75 -5.36 -8.16
N TYR A 145 1.36 -6.54 -8.13
CA TYR A 145 1.39 -7.54 -9.20
C TYR A 145 0.06 -8.18 -9.57
N THR A 146 -0.99 -7.89 -8.84
CA THR A 146 -2.23 -8.65 -8.94
C THR A 146 -3.08 -8.32 -10.16
N HIS A 147 -2.89 -7.18 -10.81
CA HIS A 147 -3.84 -6.71 -11.84
C HIS A 147 -3.22 -6.35 -13.21
N LEU A 148 -1.91 -6.37 -13.36
CA LEU A 148 -1.26 -6.13 -14.66
C LEU A 148 -0.87 -7.43 -15.38
N ARG A 149 -1.33 -8.57 -14.92
CA ARG A 149 -1.17 -9.88 -15.57
C ARG A 149 -2.45 -10.33 -16.29
N ALA A 150 -3.21 -9.41 -16.82
CA ALA A 150 -4.29 -9.79 -17.75
C ALA A 150 -3.77 -9.77 -19.18
#